data_d219de2d5b0a40e004929d96fa840da7
#
_entry.id   d219de2d5b0a40e004929d96fa840da7
#
_cell.length_a   1.000
_cell.length_b   1.000
_cell.length_c   1.000
_cell.angle_alpha   90.00
_cell.angle_beta   90.00
_cell.angle_gamma   90.00
#
_symmetry.space_group_name_H-M   'P 1'
#
loop_
_entity.id
_entity.type
_entity.pdbx_description
1 polymer ?
#
loop_
_entity_poly.entity_id
_entity_poly.type
_entity_poly.pdbx_seq_one_letter_code
_entity_poly.pdbx_strand_id
1 'polypeptide(L)'
;GQSKSWLIDQNPDLPNNLGGWLLPEILDIDKSRIQAITITHSDGETIYIEKQNSEDGNFDVSNIPDGRELSYASVVNSIANVLSDLKLQEIAKASEVETDDNSVETIFRTFDGLKITINSSLLEDETWITVNTNQDEMKSEEAVKINEKLSGWKYQIQSYKGNQLRRRWDDILKSE
;
A
#
# COMPACT_ATOMS: atom_id res chain seq x y z
N GLY A 1 47.81 -1.58 29.72
CA GLY A 1 46.91 -0.91 28.86
C GLY A 1 45.59 -0.61 29.59
N GLN A 2 45.30 0.66 29.89
CA GLN A 2 44.01 1.05 30.48
C GLN A 2 42.96 1.12 29.39
N SER A 3 41.97 0.22 29.42
CA SER A 3 40.76 0.33 28.61
C SER A 3 39.92 1.48 29.18
N LYS A 4 39.85 2.59 28.48
CA LYS A 4 38.88 3.67 28.76
C LYS A 4 37.51 3.20 28.32
N SER A 5 36.60 2.84 29.23
CA SER A 5 35.18 2.73 28.95
C SER A 5 34.60 4.14 29.01
N TRP A 6 34.00 4.57 27.90
CA TRP A 6 33.22 5.81 27.88
C TRP A 6 31.82 5.46 28.40
N LEU A 7 31.49 5.92 29.61
CA LEU A 7 30.13 6.00 30.09
C LEU A 7 29.42 7.09 29.27
N ILE A 8 28.49 6.73 28.44
CA ILE A 8 27.55 7.66 27.81
C ILE A 8 26.56 8.05 28.92
N ASP A 9 26.68 9.26 29.43
CA ASP A 9 25.89 9.78 30.55
C ASP A 9 24.47 10.27 30.14
N GLN A 10 24.07 10.00 28.91
CA GLN A 10 22.73 10.21 28.41
C GLN A 10 22.22 8.92 27.78
N ASN A 11 21.17 8.38 28.38
CA ASN A 11 20.41 7.30 27.76
C ASN A 11 19.80 7.90 26.49
N PRO A 12 20.25 7.53 25.26
CA PRO A 12 19.57 8.03 24.09
C PRO A 12 18.12 7.53 24.17
N ASP A 13 17.16 8.40 23.87
CA ASP A 13 15.75 7.99 23.67
C ASP A 13 15.72 7.01 22.51
N LEU A 14 15.87 5.73 22.83
CA LEU A 14 15.79 4.67 21.84
C LEU A 14 14.33 4.48 21.49
N PRO A 15 13.99 4.52 20.19
CA PRO A 15 12.63 4.23 19.76
C PRO A 15 12.18 2.86 20.29
N ASN A 16 10.97 2.79 20.82
CA ASN A 16 10.41 1.57 21.41
C ASN A 16 10.04 0.50 20.38
N ASN A 17 10.14 0.83 19.09
CA ASN A 17 9.84 -0.07 17.98
C ASN A 17 10.92 0.00 16.89
N LEU A 18 10.97 -1.01 16.03
CA LEU A 18 11.93 -1.09 14.93
C LEU A 18 11.75 0.04 13.89
N GLY A 19 10.52 0.53 13.71
CA GLY A 19 10.20 1.62 12.78
C GLY A 19 10.91 2.93 13.11
N GLY A 20 11.23 3.19 14.37
CA GLY A 20 11.97 4.39 14.80
C GLY A 20 13.45 4.43 14.39
N TRP A 21 14.01 3.30 13.97
CA TRP A 21 15.41 3.17 13.51
C TRP A 21 15.55 3.13 12.00
N LEU A 22 14.46 2.95 11.28
CA LEU A 22 14.43 2.80 9.82
C LEU A 22 13.93 4.10 9.18
N LEU A 23 14.32 4.30 7.92
CA LEU A 23 13.67 5.30 7.10
C LEU A 23 12.18 4.92 6.99
N PRO A 24 11.26 5.80 7.37
CA PRO A 24 9.84 5.45 7.47
C PRO A 24 9.18 5.18 6.10
N GLU A 25 9.86 5.54 5.01
CA GLU A 25 9.32 5.41 3.66
C GLU A 25 9.40 3.96 3.14
N ILE A 26 8.23 3.40 2.83
CA ILE A 26 8.09 2.12 2.15
C ILE A 26 8.21 2.33 0.64
N LEU A 27 7.33 3.16 0.09
CA LEU A 27 7.24 3.53 -1.33
C LEU A 27 6.91 5.02 -1.46
N ASP A 28 7.39 5.62 -2.56
CA ASP A 28 6.96 6.93 -3.01
C ASP A 28 6.78 6.91 -4.54
N ILE A 29 5.56 6.59 -4.98
CA ILE A 29 5.20 6.53 -6.40
C ILE A 29 4.10 7.56 -6.65
N ASP A 30 4.41 8.51 -7.52
CA ASP A 30 3.47 9.58 -7.85
C ASP A 30 2.20 9.02 -8.53
N LYS A 31 1.04 9.53 -8.14
CA LYS A 31 -0.26 9.12 -8.67
C LYS A 31 -0.39 9.29 -10.18
N SER A 32 0.37 10.20 -10.80
CA SER A 32 0.35 10.42 -12.24
C SER A 32 0.91 9.22 -13.02
N ARG A 33 1.78 8.42 -12.39
CA ARG A 33 2.29 7.18 -12.97
C ARG A 33 1.25 6.05 -12.98
N ILE A 34 0.23 6.13 -12.10
CA ILE A 34 -0.75 5.05 -11.95
C ILE A 34 -1.71 5.05 -13.15
N GLN A 35 -1.76 3.94 -13.86
CA GLN A 35 -2.67 3.68 -14.97
C GLN A 35 -3.92 2.95 -14.53
N ALA A 36 -3.76 1.89 -13.74
CA ALA A 36 -4.89 1.06 -13.31
C ALA A 36 -4.69 0.55 -11.87
N ILE A 37 -5.81 0.34 -11.18
CA ILE A 37 -5.87 -0.23 -9.84
C ILE A 37 -6.95 -1.31 -9.83
N THR A 38 -6.64 -2.47 -9.27
CA THR A 38 -7.61 -3.53 -9.03
C THR A 38 -7.63 -3.83 -7.55
N ILE A 39 -8.79 -3.75 -6.91
CA ILE A 39 -9.00 -4.14 -5.51
C ILE A 39 -9.81 -5.43 -5.52
N THR A 40 -9.32 -6.47 -4.88
CA THR A 40 -9.99 -7.77 -4.75
C THR A 40 -10.08 -8.17 -3.30
N HIS A 41 -11.29 -8.34 -2.81
CA HIS A 41 -11.60 -8.82 -1.47
C HIS A 41 -11.66 -10.35 -1.41
N SER A 42 -11.45 -10.92 -0.24
CA SER A 42 -11.51 -12.38 -0.02
C SER A 42 -12.86 -13.00 -0.32
N ASP A 43 -13.96 -12.23 -0.26
CA ASP A 43 -15.32 -12.65 -0.62
C ASP A 43 -15.60 -12.59 -2.13
N GLY A 44 -14.63 -12.15 -2.94
CA GLY A 44 -14.73 -12.05 -4.39
C GLY A 44 -15.21 -10.70 -4.92
N GLU A 45 -15.55 -9.74 -4.04
CA GLU A 45 -15.82 -8.38 -4.49
C GLU A 45 -14.58 -7.79 -5.15
N THR A 46 -14.75 -7.23 -6.35
CA THR A 46 -13.65 -6.66 -7.13
C THR A 46 -14.03 -5.32 -7.70
N ILE A 47 -13.12 -4.34 -7.63
CA ILE A 47 -13.27 -2.99 -8.20
C ILE A 47 -12.14 -2.76 -9.18
N TYR A 48 -12.47 -2.38 -10.43
CA TYR A 48 -11.51 -2.03 -11.48
C TYR A 48 -11.54 -0.53 -11.73
N ILE A 49 -10.39 0.10 -11.59
CA ILE A 49 -10.18 1.54 -11.68
C ILE A 49 -9.08 1.78 -12.70
N GLU A 50 -9.29 2.68 -13.66
CA GLU A 50 -8.30 2.92 -14.71
C GLU A 50 -8.33 4.36 -15.25
N LYS A 51 -7.24 4.75 -15.89
CA LYS A 51 -7.10 5.98 -16.69
C LYS A 51 -6.66 5.63 -18.09
N GLN A 52 -7.15 6.37 -19.08
CA GLN A 52 -6.70 6.24 -20.47
C GLN A 52 -5.35 6.96 -20.68
N ASN A 53 -5.17 8.12 -20.07
CA ASN A 53 -3.96 8.93 -20.19
C ASN A 53 -3.47 9.38 -18.81
N SER A 54 -2.16 9.59 -18.66
CA SER A 54 -1.55 10.07 -17.41
C SER A 54 -2.03 11.47 -16.99
N GLU A 55 -2.48 12.28 -17.96
CA GLU A 55 -2.96 13.65 -17.73
C GLU A 55 -4.45 13.72 -17.35
N ASP A 56 -5.18 12.60 -17.42
CA ASP A 56 -6.58 12.57 -17.03
C ASP A 56 -6.72 12.94 -15.55
N GLY A 57 -7.66 13.84 -15.25
CA GLY A 57 -7.86 14.36 -13.88
C GLY A 57 -8.45 13.32 -12.93
N ASN A 58 -9.30 12.41 -13.45
CA ASN A 58 -9.99 11.39 -12.68
C ASN A 58 -9.71 10.00 -13.25
N PHE A 59 -9.90 9.00 -12.39
CA PHE A 59 -9.95 7.61 -12.80
C PHE A 59 -11.40 7.22 -13.09
N ASP A 60 -11.59 6.36 -14.08
CA ASP A 60 -12.85 5.71 -14.39
C ASP A 60 -12.96 4.37 -13.63
N VAL A 61 -14.18 3.98 -13.33
CA VAL A 61 -14.49 2.68 -12.72
C VAL A 61 -15.29 1.87 -13.72
N SER A 62 -14.73 0.74 -14.19
CA SER A 62 -15.27 0.03 -15.36
C SER A 62 -16.32 -1.05 -15.04
N ASN A 63 -16.43 -1.49 -13.78
CA ASN A 63 -17.31 -2.61 -13.40
C ASN A 63 -18.36 -2.24 -12.34
N ILE A 64 -18.90 -1.03 -12.43
CA ILE A 64 -19.95 -0.55 -11.51
C ILE A 64 -21.16 -1.51 -11.61
N PRO A 65 -21.71 -1.96 -10.46
CA PRO A 65 -22.88 -2.81 -10.46
C PRO A 65 -24.09 -2.15 -11.15
N ASP A 66 -24.89 -2.96 -11.87
CA ASP A 66 -26.04 -2.48 -12.61
C ASP A 66 -26.99 -1.62 -11.76
N GLY A 67 -27.34 -0.46 -12.28
CA GLY A 67 -28.26 0.47 -11.62
C GLY A 67 -27.64 1.32 -10.49
N ARG A 68 -26.34 1.16 -10.23
CA ARG A 68 -25.60 1.95 -9.22
C ARG A 68 -24.77 3.05 -9.89
N GLU A 69 -24.48 4.09 -9.15
CA GLU A 69 -23.67 5.21 -9.61
C GLU A 69 -22.61 5.58 -8.56
N LEU A 70 -21.49 6.11 -9.02
CA LEU A 70 -20.47 6.67 -8.13
C LEU A 70 -21.04 7.84 -7.32
N SER A 71 -20.65 7.95 -6.07
CA SER A 71 -21.04 9.07 -5.20
C SER A 71 -20.59 10.42 -5.77
N TYR A 72 -19.40 10.48 -6.38
CA TYR A 72 -18.87 11.61 -7.16
C TYR A 72 -17.72 11.16 -8.07
N ALA A 73 -17.44 11.86 -9.14
CA ALA A 73 -16.50 11.44 -10.20
C ALA A 73 -15.06 11.19 -9.73
N SER A 74 -14.61 11.84 -8.66
CA SER A 74 -13.25 11.70 -8.15
C SER A 74 -13.13 10.82 -6.90
N VAL A 75 -14.19 10.07 -6.55
CA VAL A 75 -14.25 9.26 -5.30
C VAL A 75 -13.12 8.25 -5.17
N VAL A 76 -12.64 7.72 -6.30
CA VAL A 76 -11.56 6.71 -6.33
C VAL A 76 -10.15 7.29 -6.48
N ASN A 77 -10.03 8.60 -6.72
CA ASN A 77 -8.71 9.24 -6.93
C ASN A 77 -7.78 9.14 -5.72
N SER A 78 -8.35 9.08 -4.51
CA SER A 78 -7.59 8.93 -3.26
C SER A 78 -6.87 7.58 -3.15
N ILE A 79 -7.38 6.56 -3.83
CA ILE A 79 -6.77 5.21 -3.84
C ILE A 79 -5.42 5.26 -4.56
N ALA A 80 -5.34 6.00 -5.68
CA ALA A 80 -4.08 6.18 -6.41
C ALA A 80 -3.00 6.91 -5.60
N ASN A 81 -3.38 7.73 -4.62
CA ASN A 81 -2.44 8.43 -3.75
C ASN A 81 -1.83 7.54 -2.65
N VAL A 82 -2.27 6.30 -2.50
CA VAL A 82 -1.77 5.43 -1.43
C VAL A 82 -0.27 5.23 -1.54
N LEU A 83 0.25 5.05 -2.76
CA LEU A 83 1.67 4.80 -3.01
C LEU A 83 2.56 6.04 -2.90
N SER A 84 1.99 7.25 -2.94
CA SER A 84 2.74 8.48 -2.73
C SER A 84 3.02 8.67 -1.24
N ASP A 85 4.29 8.82 -0.87
CA ASP A 85 4.72 9.00 0.52
C ASP A 85 4.13 7.92 1.47
N LEU A 86 4.19 6.65 1.04
CA LEU A 86 3.73 5.52 1.85
C LEU A 86 4.77 5.20 2.92
N LYS A 87 4.40 5.45 4.18
CA LYS A 87 5.28 5.29 5.35
C LYS A 87 4.84 4.16 6.24
N LEU A 88 5.82 3.48 6.84
CA LEU A 88 5.58 2.51 7.91
C LEU A 88 5.38 3.22 9.25
N GLN A 89 4.56 2.63 10.10
CA GLN A 89 4.44 2.93 11.52
C GLN A 89 5.17 1.88 12.35
N GLU A 90 5.04 0.62 11.91
CA GLU A 90 5.72 -0.52 12.51
C GLU A 90 6.15 -1.51 11.42
N ILE A 91 7.13 -2.35 11.72
CA ILE A 91 7.65 -3.39 10.85
C ILE A 91 7.85 -4.69 11.64
N ALA A 92 7.49 -5.80 11.03
CA ALA A 92 7.73 -7.14 11.57
C ALA A 92 8.04 -8.13 10.43
N LYS A 93 8.67 -9.26 10.77
CA LYS A 93 8.81 -10.33 9.78
C LYS A 93 7.44 -10.88 9.40
N ALA A 94 7.25 -11.16 8.11
CA ALA A 94 5.96 -11.65 7.61
C ALA A 94 5.49 -12.94 8.31
N SER A 95 6.43 -13.76 8.80
CA SER A 95 6.16 -14.99 9.55
C SER A 95 5.77 -14.77 11.03
N GLU A 96 5.96 -13.58 11.56
CA GLU A 96 5.73 -13.26 12.98
C GLU A 96 4.39 -12.54 13.22
N VAL A 97 3.73 -12.08 12.15
CA VAL A 97 2.44 -11.37 12.23
C VAL A 97 1.34 -12.26 11.67
N GLU A 98 0.51 -12.80 12.53
CA GLU A 98 -0.73 -13.45 12.14
C GLU A 98 -1.81 -12.39 11.93
N THR A 99 -2.39 -12.36 10.75
CA THR A 99 -3.46 -11.44 10.37
C THR A 99 -4.74 -12.22 10.11
N ASP A 100 -5.86 -11.52 10.09
CA ASP A 100 -7.17 -12.12 9.81
C ASP A 100 -7.24 -12.72 8.37
N ASP A 101 -8.24 -13.58 8.16
CA ASP A 101 -8.50 -14.20 6.85
C ASP A 101 -9.12 -13.23 5.83
N ASN A 102 -9.45 -11.99 6.25
CA ASN A 102 -10.06 -10.96 5.41
C ASN A 102 -9.01 -10.13 4.66
N SER A 103 -8.05 -10.81 4.04
CA SER A 103 -7.05 -10.12 3.22
C SER A 103 -7.66 -9.49 1.97
N VAL A 104 -7.15 -8.33 1.61
CA VAL A 104 -7.50 -7.61 0.38
C VAL A 104 -6.26 -7.46 -0.47
N GLU A 105 -6.34 -7.92 -1.71
CA GLU A 105 -5.29 -7.70 -2.70
C GLU A 105 -5.57 -6.44 -3.49
N THR A 106 -4.62 -5.51 -3.51
CA THR A 106 -4.67 -4.30 -4.33
C THR A 106 -3.49 -4.29 -5.29
N ILE A 107 -3.78 -4.29 -6.59
CA ILE A 107 -2.78 -4.28 -7.65
C ILE A 107 -2.77 -2.90 -8.30
N PHE A 108 -1.62 -2.24 -8.28
CA PHE A 108 -1.35 -1.00 -8.99
C PHE A 108 -0.54 -1.29 -10.25
N ARG A 109 -0.95 -0.73 -11.37
CA ARG A 109 -0.20 -0.77 -12.63
C ARG A 109 0.12 0.65 -13.06
N THR A 110 1.34 0.88 -13.48
CA THR A 110 1.79 2.17 -13.98
C THR A 110 1.82 2.21 -15.51
N PHE A 111 1.78 3.40 -16.09
CA PHE A 111 1.89 3.60 -17.54
C PHE A 111 3.21 3.09 -18.11
N ASP A 112 4.26 3.06 -17.30
CA ASP A 112 5.60 2.57 -17.66
C ASP A 112 5.81 1.07 -17.35
N GLY A 113 4.73 0.34 -16.99
CA GLY A 113 4.71 -1.11 -16.90
C GLY A 113 5.11 -1.70 -15.54
N LEU A 114 5.34 -0.88 -14.51
CA LEU A 114 5.55 -1.39 -13.15
C LEU A 114 4.23 -1.93 -12.59
N LYS A 115 4.25 -3.14 -12.04
CA LYS A 115 3.11 -3.75 -11.35
C LYS A 115 3.46 -3.97 -9.89
N ILE A 116 2.68 -3.37 -8.99
CA ILE A 116 2.86 -3.47 -7.55
C ILE A 116 1.62 -4.16 -6.97
N THR A 117 1.84 -5.23 -6.23
CA THR A 117 0.79 -5.95 -5.49
C THR A 117 0.95 -5.69 -4.01
N ILE A 118 -0.08 -5.17 -3.39
CA ILE A 118 -0.20 -4.98 -1.94
C ILE A 118 -1.26 -5.93 -1.42
N ASN A 119 -0.87 -6.82 -0.49
CA ASN A 119 -1.84 -7.58 0.29
C ASN A 119 -1.98 -6.91 1.65
N SER A 120 -3.19 -6.48 1.97
CA SER A 120 -3.53 -5.82 3.23
C SER A 120 -4.46 -6.68 4.08
N SER A 121 -4.19 -6.73 5.37
CA SER A 121 -4.99 -7.43 6.36
C SER A 121 -5.05 -6.62 7.66
N LEU A 122 -5.98 -6.95 8.54
CA LEU A 122 -6.14 -6.28 9.82
C LEU A 122 -5.57 -7.13 10.96
N LEU A 123 -4.94 -6.46 11.91
CA LEU A 123 -4.59 -6.98 13.22
C LEU A 123 -4.94 -5.89 14.24
N GLU A 124 -5.87 -6.18 15.15
CA GLU A 124 -6.33 -5.24 16.18
C GLU A 124 -6.76 -3.87 15.59
N ASP A 125 -7.51 -3.88 14.48
CA ASP A 125 -7.96 -2.71 13.70
C ASP A 125 -6.84 -1.92 12.99
N GLU A 126 -5.59 -2.35 13.10
CA GLU A 126 -4.46 -1.76 12.38
C GLU A 126 -4.23 -2.46 11.04
N THR A 127 -3.92 -1.69 10.01
CA THR A 127 -3.67 -2.26 8.68
C THR A 127 -2.21 -2.65 8.54
N TRP A 128 -1.99 -3.93 8.28
CA TRP A 128 -0.69 -4.50 7.93
C TRP A 128 -0.65 -4.88 6.46
N ILE A 129 0.45 -4.56 5.79
CA ILE A 129 0.63 -4.84 4.37
C ILE A 129 1.90 -5.63 4.09
N THR A 130 1.85 -6.44 3.03
CA THR A 130 3.03 -6.90 2.30
C THR A 130 3.05 -6.25 0.93
N VAL A 131 4.23 -6.00 0.40
CA VAL A 131 4.43 -5.38 -0.91
C VAL A 131 5.28 -6.29 -1.78
N ASN A 132 4.80 -6.59 -2.97
CA ASN A 132 5.53 -7.33 -3.98
C ASN A 132 5.41 -6.65 -5.33
N THR A 133 6.44 -6.77 -6.15
CA THR A 133 6.39 -6.37 -7.56
C THR A 133 6.60 -7.60 -8.44
N ASN A 134 5.75 -7.77 -9.45
CA ASN A 134 5.94 -8.82 -10.44
C ASN A 134 6.70 -8.25 -11.64
N GLN A 135 7.67 -9.03 -12.08
CA GLN A 135 8.46 -8.74 -13.27
C GLN A 135 7.82 -9.41 -14.49
N ASP A 136 6.58 -9.01 -14.83
CA ASP A 136 6.00 -9.47 -16.09
C ASP A 136 6.66 -8.68 -17.24
N GLU A 137 7.50 -9.39 -18.01
CA GLU A 137 8.05 -9.06 -19.33
C GLU A 137 9.21 -8.05 -19.43
N MET A 138 9.38 -7.09 -18.54
CA MET A 138 10.59 -6.27 -18.49
C MET A 138 11.17 -6.25 -17.08
N LYS A 139 12.41 -6.71 -16.93
CA LYS A 139 13.16 -6.60 -15.65
C LYS A 139 13.42 -5.13 -15.36
N SER A 140 12.44 -4.45 -14.78
CA SER A 140 12.61 -3.10 -14.27
C SER A 140 13.57 -3.14 -13.09
N GLU A 141 14.66 -2.38 -13.17
CA GLU A 141 15.58 -2.21 -12.02
C GLU A 141 14.85 -1.70 -10.78
N GLU A 142 13.80 -0.88 -10.98
CA GLU A 142 12.93 -0.37 -9.92
C GLU A 142 12.18 -1.51 -9.22
N ALA A 143 11.59 -2.43 -9.98
CA ALA A 143 10.88 -3.59 -9.42
C ALA A 143 11.82 -4.50 -8.60
N VAL A 144 13.03 -4.72 -9.11
CA VAL A 144 14.05 -5.50 -8.37
C VAL A 144 14.38 -4.83 -7.04
N LYS A 145 14.69 -3.52 -7.05
CA LYS A 145 15.03 -2.78 -5.84
C LYS A 145 13.89 -2.76 -4.81
N ILE A 146 12.64 -2.63 -5.27
CA ILE A 146 11.47 -2.68 -4.39
C ILE A 146 11.38 -4.06 -3.73
N ASN A 147 11.48 -5.15 -4.49
CA ASN A 147 11.41 -6.50 -3.94
C ASN A 147 12.57 -6.80 -2.99
N GLU A 148 13.80 -6.42 -3.32
CA GLU A 148 14.96 -6.59 -2.45
C GLU A 148 14.80 -5.86 -1.11
N LYS A 149 14.20 -4.65 -1.15
CA LYS A 149 13.96 -3.83 0.04
C LYS A 149 12.82 -4.37 0.91
N LEU A 150 11.73 -4.84 0.30
CA LEU A 150 10.45 -5.03 0.99
C LEU A 150 10.05 -6.49 1.22
N SER A 151 10.65 -7.44 0.52
CA SER A 151 10.29 -8.86 0.58
C SER A 151 10.58 -9.47 1.96
N GLY A 152 9.64 -10.29 2.45
CA GLY A 152 9.77 -10.99 3.73
C GLY A 152 9.31 -10.20 4.97
N TRP A 153 8.86 -8.98 4.78
CA TRP A 153 8.40 -8.11 5.85
C TRP A 153 6.91 -7.76 5.71
N LYS A 154 6.26 -7.51 6.85
CA LYS A 154 4.97 -6.85 6.98
C LYS A 154 5.16 -5.46 7.57
N TYR A 155 4.37 -4.53 7.10
CA TYR A 155 4.43 -3.12 7.48
C TYR A 155 3.07 -2.68 7.99
N GLN A 156 3.01 -2.17 9.21
CA GLN A 156 1.86 -1.42 9.67
C GLN A 156 1.90 -0.04 9.01
N ILE A 157 0.78 0.38 8.46
CA ILE A 157 0.64 1.66 7.77
C ILE A 157 -0.45 2.53 8.41
N GLN A 158 -0.46 3.80 8.05
CA GLN A 158 -1.46 4.74 8.52
C GLN A 158 -2.88 4.28 8.13
N SER A 159 -3.81 4.33 9.08
CA SER A 159 -5.18 3.81 8.93
C SER A 159 -5.90 4.41 7.73
N TYR A 160 -5.71 5.71 7.42
CA TYR A 160 -6.36 6.33 6.27
C TYR A 160 -5.90 5.75 4.93
N LYS A 161 -4.61 5.36 4.80
CA LYS A 161 -4.09 4.67 3.60
C LYS A 161 -4.56 3.22 3.55
N GLY A 162 -4.59 2.55 4.70
CA GLY A 162 -5.16 1.22 4.83
C GLY A 162 -6.63 1.17 4.38
N ASN A 163 -7.44 2.13 4.80
CA ASN A 163 -8.83 2.24 4.38
C ASN A 163 -8.98 2.44 2.87
N GLN A 164 -8.07 3.16 2.21
CA GLN A 164 -8.10 3.29 0.74
C GLN A 164 -7.82 1.96 0.02
N LEU A 165 -6.88 1.16 0.52
CA LEU A 165 -6.56 -0.16 -0.04
C LEU A 165 -7.70 -1.17 0.10
N ARG A 166 -8.60 -0.96 1.06
CA ARG A 166 -9.69 -1.86 1.42
C ARG A 166 -11.08 -1.34 1.06
N ARG A 167 -11.16 -0.33 0.16
CA ARG A 167 -12.43 0.23 -0.33
C ARG A 167 -13.34 -0.84 -0.91
N ARG A 168 -14.63 -0.74 -0.57
CA ARG A 168 -15.72 -1.55 -1.10
C ARG A 168 -16.65 -0.72 -1.97
N TRP A 169 -17.56 -1.40 -2.67
CA TRP A 169 -18.60 -0.72 -3.44
C TRP A 169 -19.40 0.27 -2.60
N ASP A 170 -19.77 -0.10 -1.38
CA ASP A 170 -20.57 0.75 -0.50
C ASP A 170 -19.85 2.05 -0.09
N ASP A 171 -18.52 2.07 -0.14
CA ASP A 171 -17.71 3.25 0.16
C ASP A 171 -17.65 4.27 -0.98
N ILE A 172 -17.92 3.84 -2.21
CA ILE A 172 -17.72 4.65 -3.42
C ILE A 172 -19.00 4.91 -4.20
N LEU A 173 -20.06 4.14 -3.97
CA LEU A 173 -21.36 4.31 -4.62
C LEU A 173 -22.25 5.24 -3.83
N LYS A 174 -23.24 5.84 -4.51
CA LYS A 174 -24.33 6.57 -3.86
C LYS A 174 -25.13 5.63 -2.96
N SER A 175 -25.49 6.12 -1.77
CA SER A 175 -26.46 5.45 -0.91
C SER A 175 -27.81 5.30 -1.64
N GLU A 176 -28.49 4.18 -1.42
CA GLU A 176 -29.85 3.98 -1.92
C GLU A 176 -30.83 4.89 -1.23
#